data_5e2020487742da3b8127917b221bbfa5
#
_entry.id   5e2020487742da3b8127917b221bbfa5
#
_cell.length_a   1.000
_cell.length_b   1.000
_cell.length_c   1.000
_cell.angle_alpha   90.00
_cell.angle_beta   90.00
_cell.angle_gamma   90.00
#
_symmetry.space_group_name_H-M   'P 1'
#
loop_
_entity.id
_entity.type
_entity.pdbx_description
1 polymer ?
#
loop_
_entity_poly.entity_id
_entity_poly.type
_entity_poly.pdbx_seq_one_letter_code
_entity_poly.pdbx_strand_id
1 'polypeptide(L)'
;MNGLNIQSSTQTNLEAAFAGESMASRKYLFFADVAKQLGNPDLARLFRETAAQETEHAFEHFRLLHPELVFDHPESLSEDFKKMLLARCLELAIEGEVYEFTTMYPEFAAAALNEEDHAAADEFNEQAGESKDHAISFHAAARNFGLLTAIEKHHAECYGVALSVLNGDGEWGRSDQPASDQWICRKCSMIYDPATGDPDSGIAPGTPFEAIPDDWCCPICGVTKASFVPYCPAQLKAV
;
A
#
# COMPACT_ATOMS: atom_id res chain seq x y z
N MET A 1 25.51 -8.12 13.39
CA MET A 1 25.74 -7.31 12.17
C MET A 1 24.38 -7.02 11.61
N ASN A 2 23.98 -5.75 11.63
CA ASN A 2 22.63 -5.33 11.21
C ASN A 2 22.46 -5.61 9.72
N GLY A 3 21.67 -6.62 9.39
CA GLY A 3 21.17 -6.85 8.04
C GLY A 3 20.08 -5.82 7.74
N LEU A 4 20.49 -4.56 7.52
CA LEU A 4 19.64 -3.62 6.79
C LEU A 4 19.36 -4.28 5.44
N ASN A 5 18.08 -4.43 5.12
CA ASN A 5 17.63 -4.76 3.77
C ASN A 5 18.08 -3.58 2.88
N ILE A 6 19.33 -3.62 2.41
CA ILE A 6 19.88 -2.60 1.52
C ILE A 6 19.22 -2.87 0.18
N GLN A 7 18.14 -2.16 -0.08
CA GLN A 7 17.56 -2.06 -1.41
C GLN A 7 18.69 -1.81 -2.40
N SER A 8 18.77 -2.59 -3.46
CA SER A 8 19.89 -2.42 -4.41
C SER A 8 19.78 -1.03 -5.04
N SER A 9 20.91 -0.39 -5.32
CA SER A 9 20.91 0.92 -6.00
C SER A 9 20.13 0.90 -7.32
N THR A 10 20.10 -0.24 -7.99
CA THR A 10 19.31 -0.45 -9.21
C THR A 10 17.81 -0.41 -8.93
N GLN A 11 17.34 -1.06 -7.89
CA GLN A 11 15.93 -1.05 -7.52
C GLN A 11 15.46 0.37 -7.15
N THR A 12 16.23 1.06 -6.31
CA THR A 12 15.96 2.48 -5.98
C THR A 12 15.92 3.37 -7.22
N ASN A 13 16.85 3.15 -8.17
CA ASN A 13 16.88 3.90 -9.42
C ASN A 13 15.66 3.60 -10.31
N LEU A 14 15.21 2.35 -10.38
CA LEU A 14 14.00 1.97 -11.14
C LEU A 14 12.74 2.58 -10.53
N GLU A 15 12.63 2.60 -9.21
CA GLU A 15 11.51 3.25 -8.51
C GLU A 15 11.50 4.77 -8.77
N ALA A 16 12.68 5.41 -8.69
CA ALA A 16 12.82 6.83 -9.00
C ALA A 16 12.51 7.15 -10.48
N ALA A 17 12.94 6.29 -11.39
CA ALA A 17 12.66 6.43 -12.82
C ALA A 17 11.15 6.26 -13.09
N PHE A 18 10.52 5.21 -12.55
CA PHE A 18 9.07 5.01 -12.64
C PHE A 18 8.27 6.22 -12.14
N ALA A 19 8.66 6.77 -10.97
CA ALA A 19 8.03 7.96 -10.41
C ALA A 19 8.25 9.19 -11.33
N GLY A 20 9.47 9.38 -11.85
CA GLY A 20 9.82 10.49 -12.74
C GLY A 20 8.99 10.49 -14.03
N GLU A 21 8.93 9.36 -14.73
CA GLU A 21 8.18 9.21 -15.98
C GLU A 21 6.66 9.33 -15.76
N SER A 22 6.15 8.73 -14.68
CA SER A 22 4.74 8.88 -14.30
C SER A 22 4.37 10.33 -14.05
N MET A 23 5.20 11.07 -13.33
CA MET A 23 5.01 12.50 -13.07
C MET A 23 5.12 13.33 -14.38
N ALA A 24 6.08 13.03 -15.26
CA ALA A 24 6.24 13.69 -16.54
C ALA A 24 4.99 13.52 -17.41
N SER A 25 4.49 12.29 -17.53
CA SER A 25 3.24 11.98 -18.24
C SER A 25 2.07 12.83 -17.74
N ARG A 26 1.84 12.91 -16.42
CA ARG A 26 0.74 13.71 -15.86
C ARG A 26 0.89 15.21 -16.09
N LYS A 27 2.11 15.74 -15.94
CA LYS A 27 2.39 17.15 -16.25
C LYS A 27 2.14 17.49 -17.71
N TYR A 28 2.53 16.63 -18.64
CA TYR A 28 2.32 16.87 -20.07
C TYR A 28 0.85 16.81 -20.47
N LEU A 29 0.05 15.93 -19.85
CA LEU A 29 -1.41 15.95 -20.04
C LEU A 29 -2.01 17.28 -19.57
N PHE A 30 -1.60 17.79 -18.42
CA PHE A 30 -2.03 19.10 -17.95
C PHE A 30 -1.60 20.22 -18.90
N PHE A 31 -0.36 20.22 -19.38
CA PHE A 31 0.15 21.21 -20.35
C PHE A 31 -0.61 21.12 -21.70
N ALA A 32 -1.02 19.93 -22.11
CA ALA A 32 -1.86 19.75 -23.30
C ALA A 32 -3.21 20.45 -23.16
N ASP A 33 -3.83 20.37 -22.00
CA ASP A 33 -5.10 21.04 -21.75
C ASP A 33 -4.94 22.55 -21.68
N VAL A 34 -3.87 23.07 -21.07
CA VAL A 34 -3.53 24.50 -21.10
C VAL A 34 -3.33 24.98 -22.54
N ALA A 35 -2.52 24.26 -23.35
CA ALA A 35 -2.27 24.62 -24.74
C ALA A 35 -3.57 24.62 -25.57
N LYS A 36 -4.48 23.65 -25.33
CA LYS A 36 -5.79 23.59 -25.95
C LYS A 36 -6.65 24.81 -25.59
N GLN A 37 -6.71 25.17 -24.30
CA GLN A 37 -7.47 26.33 -23.82
C GLN A 37 -6.94 27.64 -24.42
N LEU A 38 -5.63 27.72 -24.65
CA LEU A 38 -4.98 28.89 -25.28
C LEU A 38 -5.05 28.86 -26.81
N GLY A 39 -5.76 27.91 -27.42
CA GLY A 39 -5.98 27.85 -28.87
C GLY A 39 -4.81 27.32 -29.69
N ASN A 40 -3.89 26.55 -29.06
CA ASN A 40 -2.77 25.92 -29.76
C ASN A 40 -2.93 24.38 -29.81
N PRO A 41 -3.74 23.85 -30.76
CA PRO A 41 -4.00 22.42 -30.83
C PRO A 41 -2.79 21.57 -31.22
N ASP A 42 -1.84 22.15 -31.97
CA ASP A 42 -0.63 21.42 -32.39
C ASP A 42 0.32 21.17 -31.20
N LEU A 43 0.50 22.18 -30.35
CA LEU A 43 1.25 22.05 -29.10
C LEU A 43 0.53 21.08 -28.13
N ALA A 44 -0.80 21.17 -28.04
CA ALA A 44 -1.59 20.25 -27.24
C ALA A 44 -1.43 18.78 -27.71
N ARG A 45 -1.37 18.54 -29.01
CA ARG A 45 -1.12 17.22 -29.59
C ARG A 45 0.29 16.74 -29.22
N LEU A 46 1.31 17.57 -29.42
CA LEU A 46 2.70 17.21 -29.06
C LEU A 46 2.80 16.77 -27.60
N PHE A 47 2.22 17.54 -26.66
CA PHE A 47 2.23 17.16 -25.24
C PHE A 47 1.53 15.82 -24.98
N ARG A 48 0.40 15.52 -25.64
CA ARG A 48 -0.28 14.22 -25.46
C ARG A 48 0.50 13.06 -26.02
N GLU A 49 1.14 13.23 -27.18
CA GLU A 49 1.99 12.21 -27.78
C GLU A 49 3.20 11.90 -26.90
N THR A 50 3.86 12.95 -26.36
CA THR A 50 4.97 12.77 -25.41
C THR A 50 4.48 12.12 -24.10
N ALA A 51 3.35 12.55 -23.54
CA ALA A 51 2.78 11.92 -22.33
C ALA A 51 2.51 10.42 -22.52
N ALA A 52 2.08 10.00 -23.69
CA ALA A 52 1.90 8.58 -23.99
C ALA A 52 3.23 7.82 -24.02
N GLN A 53 4.31 8.42 -24.54
CA GLN A 53 5.65 7.83 -24.53
C GLN A 53 6.17 7.68 -23.10
N GLU A 54 6.03 8.71 -22.26
CA GLU A 54 6.48 8.63 -20.85
C GLU A 54 5.68 7.58 -20.06
N THR A 55 4.39 7.36 -20.41
CA THR A 55 3.61 6.26 -19.83
C THR A 55 4.21 4.90 -20.17
N GLU A 56 4.64 4.67 -21.42
CA GLU A 56 5.32 3.41 -21.80
C GLU A 56 6.67 3.25 -21.09
N HIS A 57 7.47 4.30 -20.99
CA HIS A 57 8.71 4.28 -20.23
C HIS A 57 8.47 3.91 -18.75
N ALA A 58 7.46 4.51 -18.12
CA ALA A 58 7.08 4.16 -16.76
C ALA A 58 6.71 2.67 -16.65
N PHE A 59 5.91 2.14 -17.57
CA PHE A 59 5.56 0.71 -17.56
C PHE A 59 6.76 -0.21 -17.79
N GLU A 60 7.75 0.19 -18.59
CA GLU A 60 8.99 -0.58 -18.74
C GLU A 60 9.75 -0.68 -17.41
N HIS A 61 9.89 0.42 -16.68
CA HIS A 61 10.51 0.40 -15.34
C HIS A 61 9.69 -0.42 -14.34
N PHE A 62 8.35 -0.30 -14.36
CA PHE A 62 7.48 -1.06 -13.48
C PHE A 62 7.54 -2.58 -13.74
N ARG A 63 7.64 -3.01 -15.01
CA ARG A 63 7.85 -4.43 -15.38
C ARG A 63 9.17 -4.98 -14.82
N LEU A 64 10.22 -4.16 -14.76
CA LEU A 64 11.50 -4.56 -14.17
C LEU A 64 11.45 -4.63 -12.64
N LEU A 65 10.62 -3.80 -12.01
CA LEU A 65 10.36 -3.83 -10.55
C LEU A 65 9.50 -5.03 -10.16
N HIS A 66 8.56 -5.41 -11.03
CA HIS A 66 7.56 -6.46 -10.78
C HIS A 66 7.58 -7.51 -11.89
N PRO A 67 8.71 -8.27 -12.04
CA PRO A 67 8.81 -9.29 -13.08
C PRO A 67 7.78 -10.42 -12.92
N GLU A 68 7.24 -10.62 -11.70
CA GLU A 68 6.17 -11.56 -11.42
C GLU A 68 4.85 -11.22 -12.11
N LEU A 69 4.66 -9.96 -12.51
CA LEU A 69 3.46 -9.48 -13.23
C LEU A 69 3.65 -9.50 -14.76
N VAL A 70 4.82 -9.93 -15.25
CA VAL A 70 5.10 -10.02 -16.69
C VAL A 70 4.82 -11.44 -17.17
N PHE A 71 3.91 -11.58 -18.10
CA PHE A 71 3.54 -12.89 -18.66
C PHE A 71 3.14 -12.77 -20.12
N ASP A 72 3.47 -13.83 -20.86
CA ASP A 72 3.03 -14.03 -22.24
C ASP A 72 1.84 -15.02 -22.26
N HIS A 73 1.01 -14.94 -23.29
CA HIS A 73 -0.04 -15.91 -23.54
C HIS A 73 -1.03 -16.10 -22.37
N PRO A 74 -1.77 -15.06 -21.96
CA PRO A 74 -2.70 -15.12 -20.82
C PRO A 74 -3.76 -16.22 -20.96
N GLU A 75 -4.08 -16.66 -22.18
CA GLU A 75 -4.97 -17.76 -22.48
C GLU A 75 -4.42 -19.15 -22.04
N SER A 76 -3.10 -19.27 -21.92
CA SER A 76 -2.44 -20.52 -21.49
C SER A 76 -2.26 -20.64 -19.97
N LEU A 77 -2.51 -19.58 -19.23
CA LEU A 77 -2.35 -19.56 -17.77
C LEU A 77 -3.49 -20.32 -17.08
N SER A 78 -3.15 -21.09 -16.04
CA SER A 78 -4.16 -21.72 -15.19
C SER A 78 -5.00 -20.65 -14.46
N GLU A 79 -6.25 -20.98 -14.12
CA GLU A 79 -7.12 -20.07 -13.36
C GLU A 79 -6.54 -19.71 -11.99
N ASP A 80 -5.84 -20.62 -11.33
CA ASP A 80 -5.19 -20.36 -10.04
C ASP A 80 -4.01 -19.37 -10.21
N PHE A 81 -3.25 -19.50 -11.29
CA PHE A 81 -2.17 -18.56 -11.57
C PHE A 81 -2.70 -17.14 -11.92
N LYS A 82 -3.78 -17.07 -12.71
CA LYS A 82 -4.47 -15.79 -12.99
C LYS A 82 -4.95 -15.12 -11.69
N LYS A 83 -5.55 -15.90 -10.78
CA LYS A 83 -5.97 -15.38 -9.47
C LYS A 83 -4.80 -14.87 -8.64
N MET A 84 -3.67 -15.57 -8.66
CA MET A 84 -2.47 -15.15 -7.96
C MET A 84 -1.93 -13.81 -8.51
N LEU A 85 -1.89 -13.64 -9.84
CA LEU A 85 -1.47 -12.37 -10.46
C LEU A 85 -2.40 -11.21 -10.10
N LEU A 86 -3.73 -11.44 -10.16
CA LEU A 86 -4.73 -10.43 -9.79
C LEU A 86 -4.65 -10.09 -8.29
N ALA A 87 -4.41 -11.09 -7.46
CA ALA A 87 -4.20 -10.89 -6.02
C ALA A 87 -2.96 -10.01 -5.77
N ARG A 88 -1.85 -10.25 -6.48
CA ARG A 88 -0.64 -9.43 -6.36
C ARG A 88 -0.86 -7.98 -6.80
N CYS A 89 -1.63 -7.75 -7.87
CA CYS A 89 -2.00 -6.39 -8.27
C CYS A 89 -2.78 -5.65 -7.17
N LEU A 90 -3.76 -6.32 -6.55
CA LEU A 90 -4.55 -5.72 -5.46
C LEU A 90 -3.71 -5.50 -4.20
N GLU A 91 -2.80 -6.41 -3.89
CA GLU A 91 -1.88 -6.27 -2.77
C GLU A 91 -1.02 -5.02 -2.91
N LEU A 92 -0.36 -4.83 -4.06
CA LEU A 92 0.44 -3.65 -4.36
C LEU A 92 -0.38 -2.35 -4.30
N ALA A 93 -1.62 -2.38 -4.81
CA ALA A 93 -2.50 -1.23 -4.75
C ALA A 93 -2.87 -0.88 -3.29
N ILE A 94 -3.23 -1.88 -2.49
CA ILE A 94 -3.56 -1.70 -1.07
C ILE A 94 -2.36 -1.17 -0.29
N GLU A 95 -1.16 -1.73 -0.51
CA GLU A 95 0.07 -1.27 0.14
C GLU A 95 0.34 0.21 -0.16
N GLY A 96 0.15 0.64 -1.41
CA GLY A 96 0.31 2.04 -1.81
C GLY A 96 -0.68 2.96 -1.10
N GLU A 97 -1.97 2.65 -1.20
CA GLU A 97 -3.02 3.47 -0.58
C GLU A 97 -2.89 3.54 0.94
N VAL A 98 -2.54 2.42 1.59
CA VAL A 98 -2.30 2.40 3.04
C VAL A 98 -1.13 3.30 3.41
N TYR A 99 -0.02 3.27 2.68
CA TYR A 99 1.10 4.17 2.90
C TYR A 99 0.70 5.64 2.72
N GLU A 100 -0.09 5.94 1.69
CA GLU A 100 -0.56 7.29 1.41
C GLU A 100 -1.38 7.87 2.55
N PHE A 101 -2.41 7.14 3.02
CA PHE A 101 -3.29 7.70 4.05
C PHE A 101 -2.74 7.59 5.48
N THR A 102 -1.81 6.66 5.77
CA THR A 102 -1.27 6.51 7.12
C THR A 102 0.02 7.30 7.36
N THR A 103 0.77 7.59 6.31
CA THR A 103 2.13 8.14 6.43
C THR A 103 2.33 9.36 5.55
N MET A 104 2.24 9.21 4.24
CA MET A 104 2.65 10.23 3.29
C MET A 104 1.82 11.52 3.41
N TYR A 105 0.51 11.43 3.23
CA TYR A 105 -0.35 12.62 3.28
C TYR A 105 -0.44 13.25 4.67
N PRO A 106 -0.55 12.51 5.78
CA PRO A 106 -0.46 13.11 7.12
C PRO A 106 0.84 13.87 7.38
N GLU A 107 1.98 13.34 6.95
CA GLU A 107 3.26 14.04 7.07
C GLU A 107 3.31 15.30 6.22
N PHE A 108 2.79 15.26 4.99
CA PHE A 108 2.74 16.43 4.10
C PHE A 108 1.77 17.48 4.62
N ALA A 109 0.60 17.12 5.12
CA ALA A 109 -0.34 18.06 5.73
C ALA A 109 0.27 18.76 6.96
N ALA A 110 0.96 18.01 7.82
CA ALA A 110 1.64 18.56 8.98
C ALA A 110 2.76 19.55 8.57
N ALA A 111 3.53 19.21 7.53
CA ALA A 111 4.56 20.11 7.00
C ALA A 111 3.97 21.41 6.42
N ALA A 112 2.89 21.31 5.64
CA ALA A 112 2.19 22.45 5.07
C ALA A 112 1.63 23.38 6.15
N LEU A 113 1.06 22.83 7.23
CA LEU A 113 0.58 23.61 8.37
C LEU A 113 1.73 24.36 9.08
N ASN A 114 2.91 23.74 9.20
CA ASN A 114 4.08 24.42 9.76
C ASN A 114 4.59 25.56 8.89
N GLU A 115 4.30 25.54 7.60
CA GLU A 115 4.62 26.60 6.63
C GLU A 115 3.45 27.61 6.44
N GLU A 116 2.37 27.46 7.19
CA GLU A 116 1.14 28.27 7.10
C GLU A 116 0.42 28.14 5.74
N ASP A 117 0.71 27.09 4.97
CA ASP A 117 0.01 26.78 3.71
C ASP A 117 -1.23 25.90 3.98
N HIS A 118 -2.30 26.56 4.39
CA HIS A 118 -3.56 25.88 4.71
C HIS A 118 -4.20 25.23 3.50
N ALA A 119 -4.04 25.79 2.30
CA ALA A 119 -4.63 25.24 1.09
C ALA A 119 -3.98 23.90 0.71
N ALA A 120 -2.65 23.78 0.82
CA ALA A 120 -1.95 22.53 0.61
C ALA A 120 -2.29 21.50 1.71
N ALA A 121 -2.42 21.95 2.97
CA ALA A 121 -2.77 21.06 4.08
C ALA A 121 -4.19 20.48 3.91
N ASP A 122 -5.16 21.30 3.50
CA ASP A 122 -6.54 20.84 3.25
C ASP A 122 -6.57 19.82 2.10
N GLU A 123 -5.84 20.09 0.99
CA GLU A 123 -5.72 19.15 -0.14
C GLU A 123 -5.12 17.81 0.29
N PHE A 124 -4.02 17.82 1.06
CA PHE A 124 -3.41 16.57 1.54
C PHE A 124 -4.32 15.78 2.48
N ASN A 125 -5.10 16.45 3.33
CA ASN A 125 -6.07 15.78 4.19
C ASN A 125 -7.24 15.17 3.40
N GLU A 126 -7.73 15.84 2.35
CA GLU A 126 -8.75 15.31 1.46
C GLU A 126 -8.23 14.06 0.74
N GLN A 127 -7.03 14.13 0.16
CA GLN A 127 -6.40 13.00 -0.52
C GLN A 127 -6.12 11.81 0.42
N ALA A 128 -5.74 12.06 1.68
CA ALA A 128 -5.64 11.00 2.69
C ALA A 128 -6.98 10.27 2.90
N GLY A 129 -8.09 11.01 2.93
CA GLY A 129 -9.43 10.43 2.99
C GLY A 129 -9.77 9.57 1.78
N GLU A 130 -9.47 10.05 0.57
CA GLU A 130 -9.69 9.31 -0.67
C GLU A 130 -8.85 8.04 -0.75
N SER A 131 -7.56 8.10 -0.40
CA SER A 131 -6.68 6.91 -0.38
C SER A 131 -7.17 5.86 0.63
N LYS A 132 -7.73 6.27 1.77
CA LYS A 132 -8.39 5.34 2.70
C LYS A 132 -9.58 4.64 2.04
N ASP A 133 -10.43 5.36 1.33
CA ASP A 133 -11.59 4.80 0.62
C ASP A 133 -11.17 3.89 -0.53
N HIS A 134 -10.09 4.20 -1.23
CA HIS A 134 -9.50 3.32 -2.24
C HIS A 134 -9.01 2.01 -1.63
N ALA A 135 -8.27 2.05 -0.51
CA ALA A 135 -7.81 0.85 0.19
C ALA A 135 -9.00 -0.04 0.59
N ILE A 136 -10.07 0.53 1.14
CA ILE A 136 -11.30 -0.19 1.49
C ILE A 136 -11.92 -0.84 0.24
N SER A 137 -11.97 -0.12 -0.87
CA SER A 137 -12.53 -0.59 -2.13
C SER A 137 -11.73 -1.75 -2.72
N PHE A 138 -10.38 -1.69 -2.69
CA PHE A 138 -9.52 -2.78 -3.14
C PHE A 138 -9.63 -4.02 -2.24
N HIS A 139 -9.74 -3.85 -0.93
CA HIS A 139 -10.03 -4.97 -0.02
C HIS A 139 -11.40 -5.60 -0.30
N ALA A 140 -12.42 -4.80 -0.56
CA ALA A 140 -13.73 -5.31 -0.93
C ALA A 140 -13.69 -6.08 -2.26
N ALA A 141 -12.93 -5.58 -3.25
CA ALA A 141 -12.70 -6.26 -4.51
C ALA A 141 -11.99 -7.61 -4.30
N ALA A 142 -10.92 -7.65 -3.50
CA ALA A 142 -10.21 -8.89 -3.18
C ALA A 142 -11.16 -9.95 -2.58
N ARG A 143 -12.08 -9.54 -1.71
CA ARG A 143 -13.11 -10.42 -1.13
C ARG A 143 -14.10 -10.89 -2.19
N ASN A 144 -14.67 -9.96 -2.95
CA ASN A 144 -15.72 -10.24 -3.93
C ASN A 144 -15.23 -11.14 -5.07
N PHE A 145 -13.97 -11.02 -5.45
CA PHE A 145 -13.34 -11.86 -6.48
C PHE A 145 -12.70 -13.13 -5.92
N GLY A 146 -12.79 -13.37 -4.59
CA GLY A 146 -12.23 -14.59 -3.96
C GLY A 146 -10.70 -14.64 -3.96
N LEU A 147 -10.04 -13.46 -3.91
CA LEU A 147 -8.59 -13.33 -4.01
C LEU A 147 -7.89 -13.23 -2.64
N LEU A 148 -8.63 -13.05 -1.54
CA LEU A 148 -8.05 -12.90 -0.19
C LEU A 148 -7.17 -14.08 0.20
N THR A 149 -7.59 -15.33 -0.09
CA THR A 149 -6.78 -16.51 0.23
C THR A 149 -5.45 -16.52 -0.51
N ALA A 150 -5.42 -16.02 -1.76
CA ALA A 150 -4.19 -15.91 -2.53
C ALA A 150 -3.25 -14.84 -1.95
N ILE A 151 -3.79 -13.71 -1.51
CA ILE A 151 -3.04 -12.65 -0.80
C ILE A 151 -2.46 -13.19 0.51
N GLU A 152 -3.29 -13.82 1.34
CA GLU A 152 -2.86 -14.41 2.62
C GLU A 152 -1.77 -15.48 2.42
N LYS A 153 -1.89 -16.30 1.38
CA LYS A 153 -0.89 -17.31 1.03
C LYS A 153 0.42 -16.69 0.60
N HIS A 154 0.38 -15.63 -0.21
CA HIS A 154 1.58 -14.91 -0.63
C HIS A 154 2.30 -14.30 0.56
N HIS A 155 1.60 -13.64 1.47
CA HIS A 155 2.18 -13.13 2.71
C HIS A 155 2.84 -14.23 3.54
N ALA A 156 2.18 -15.38 3.70
CA ALA A 156 2.73 -16.51 4.44
C ALA A 156 4.01 -17.07 3.78
N GLU A 157 4.05 -17.14 2.45
CA GLU A 157 5.23 -17.55 1.69
C GLU A 157 6.38 -16.56 1.81
N CYS A 158 6.11 -15.25 1.68
CA CYS A 158 7.11 -14.19 1.86
C CYS A 158 7.69 -14.19 3.28
N TYR A 159 6.84 -14.31 4.30
CA TYR A 159 7.29 -14.44 5.68
C TYR A 159 8.09 -15.73 5.90
N GLY A 160 7.69 -16.84 5.30
CA GLY A 160 8.41 -18.12 5.35
C GLY A 160 9.81 -18.02 4.73
N VAL A 161 9.95 -17.34 3.61
CA VAL A 161 11.25 -17.10 2.95
C VAL A 161 12.11 -16.15 3.78
N ALA A 162 11.56 -15.02 4.23
CA ALA A 162 12.28 -14.09 5.09
C ALA A 162 12.78 -14.76 6.37
N LEU A 163 11.98 -15.66 6.91
CA LEU A 163 12.30 -16.51 8.06
C LEU A 163 13.45 -17.47 7.80
N SER A 164 13.42 -18.21 6.70
CA SER A 164 14.47 -19.16 6.36
C SER A 164 15.82 -18.47 6.13
N VAL A 165 15.81 -17.24 5.57
CA VAL A 165 17.01 -16.42 5.39
C VAL A 165 17.55 -15.88 6.71
N LEU A 166 16.68 -15.52 7.66
CA LEU A 166 17.09 -15.00 8.96
C LEU A 166 17.56 -16.09 9.93
N ASN A 167 17.04 -17.30 9.82
CA ASN A 167 17.20 -18.31 10.87
C ASN A 167 18.29 -19.33 10.63
N GLY A 168 18.89 -19.41 9.42
CA GLY A 168 19.95 -20.42 9.20
C GLY A 168 19.70 -21.75 9.95
N ASP A 169 18.49 -22.31 9.87
CA ASP A 169 17.99 -23.49 10.58
C ASP A 169 17.57 -23.32 12.06
N GLY A 170 17.35 -22.08 12.55
CA GLY A 170 16.89 -21.80 13.92
C GLY A 170 15.37 -22.00 14.11
N GLU A 171 14.96 -22.70 15.16
CA GLU A 171 13.55 -22.84 15.56
C GLU A 171 12.95 -21.51 16.01
N TRP A 172 11.71 -21.22 15.55
CA TRP A 172 10.93 -20.08 16.04
C TRP A 172 10.49 -20.30 17.49
N GLY A 173 10.96 -19.44 18.37
CA GLY A 173 10.39 -19.34 19.71
C GLY A 173 9.24 -18.33 19.69
N ARG A 174 8.00 -18.76 19.94
CA ARG A 174 6.92 -17.89 20.37
C ARG A 174 7.35 -17.20 21.68
N SER A 175 7.30 -15.88 21.72
CA SER A 175 7.32 -15.17 22.99
C SER A 175 5.99 -15.44 23.69
N ASP A 176 6.01 -16.00 24.89
CA ASP A 176 4.82 -16.23 25.71
C ASP A 176 4.31 -14.95 26.40
N GLN A 177 4.85 -13.78 26.06
CA GLN A 177 4.36 -12.49 26.55
C GLN A 177 3.68 -11.73 25.43
N PRO A 178 2.44 -11.24 25.64
CA PRO A 178 1.84 -10.24 24.77
C PRO A 178 2.72 -9.00 24.78
N ALA A 179 3.42 -8.72 23.68
CA ALA A 179 4.42 -7.67 23.63
C ALA A 179 3.83 -6.26 23.49
N SER A 180 2.51 -6.14 23.32
CA SER A 180 1.81 -4.86 23.21
C SER A 180 0.31 -5.05 23.42
N ASP A 181 -0.39 -3.99 23.85
CA ASP A 181 -1.84 -3.94 23.91
C ASP A 181 -2.49 -3.83 22.51
N GLN A 182 -1.71 -4.07 21.45
CA GLN A 182 -2.13 -3.98 20.05
C GLN A 182 -2.86 -5.24 19.60
N TRP A 183 -3.77 -5.06 18.66
CA TRP A 183 -4.58 -6.12 18.07
C TRP A 183 -4.48 -6.09 16.54
N ILE A 184 -4.40 -7.27 15.93
CA ILE A 184 -4.28 -7.40 14.48
C ILE A 184 -5.55 -8.00 13.87
N CYS A 185 -6.02 -7.38 12.81
CA CYS A 185 -7.11 -7.91 12.00
C CYS A 185 -6.66 -9.18 11.24
N ARG A 186 -7.35 -10.31 11.47
CA ARG A 186 -7.05 -11.57 10.79
C ARG A 186 -7.37 -11.57 9.30
N LYS A 187 -8.03 -10.52 8.80
CA LYS A 187 -8.43 -10.42 7.39
C LYS A 187 -7.51 -9.54 6.55
N CYS A 188 -7.09 -8.39 7.07
CA CYS A 188 -6.27 -7.43 6.32
C CYS A 188 -4.98 -7.06 7.02
N SER A 189 -4.66 -7.67 8.16
CA SER A 189 -3.46 -7.40 8.97
C SER A 189 -3.37 -5.96 9.51
N MET A 190 -4.45 -5.17 9.45
CA MET A 190 -4.52 -3.87 10.11
C MET A 190 -4.28 -4.04 11.60
N ILE A 191 -3.38 -3.25 12.16
CA ILE A 191 -3.08 -3.26 13.58
C ILE A 191 -3.85 -2.12 14.25
N TYR A 192 -4.71 -2.46 15.22
CA TYR A 192 -5.28 -1.50 16.13
C TYR A 192 -4.28 -1.24 17.25
N ASP A 193 -3.88 0.01 17.40
CA ASP A 193 -3.03 0.47 18.49
C ASP A 193 -3.86 1.33 19.45
N PRO A 194 -4.05 0.91 20.71
CA PRO A 194 -4.77 1.71 21.69
C PRO A 194 -4.21 3.11 21.87
N ALA A 195 -2.90 3.32 21.70
CA ALA A 195 -2.30 4.64 21.84
C ALA A 195 -2.79 5.63 20.79
N THR A 196 -3.13 5.14 19.60
CA THR A 196 -3.64 5.94 18.48
C THR A 196 -5.17 5.97 18.46
N GLY A 197 -5.82 4.86 18.80
CA GLY A 197 -7.25 4.68 18.67
C GLY A 197 -7.71 4.53 17.21
N ASP A 198 -8.95 4.89 16.95
CA ASP A 198 -9.56 5.08 15.63
C ASP A 198 -10.54 6.26 15.69
N PRO A 199 -10.02 7.51 15.71
CA PRO A 199 -10.85 8.71 15.88
C PRO A 199 -11.91 8.87 14.79
N ASP A 200 -11.65 8.41 13.58
CA ASP A 200 -12.59 8.48 12.45
C ASP A 200 -13.81 7.61 12.64
N SER A 201 -13.65 6.50 13.37
CA SER A 201 -14.76 5.64 13.80
C SER A 201 -15.26 5.99 15.22
N GLY A 202 -14.83 7.11 15.79
CA GLY A 202 -15.24 7.59 17.11
C GLY A 202 -14.51 6.92 18.28
N ILE A 203 -13.42 6.21 18.06
CA ILE A 203 -12.61 5.56 19.09
C ILE A 203 -11.44 6.47 19.47
N ALA A 204 -11.51 7.08 20.64
CA ALA A 204 -10.48 8.01 21.11
C ALA A 204 -9.12 7.32 21.36
N PRO A 205 -7.99 8.05 21.18
CA PRO A 205 -6.69 7.59 21.63
C PRO A 205 -6.71 7.19 23.12
N GLY A 206 -6.03 6.11 23.45
CA GLY A 206 -6.00 5.52 24.79
C GLY A 206 -7.11 4.51 25.06
N THR A 207 -7.98 4.20 24.07
CA THR A 207 -9.06 3.22 24.24
C THR A 207 -8.50 1.80 24.11
N PRO A 208 -8.58 0.94 25.15
CA PRO A 208 -8.24 -0.47 25.03
C PRO A 208 -9.14 -1.18 24.02
N PHE A 209 -8.62 -2.17 23.32
CA PHE A 209 -9.37 -2.90 22.29
C PHE A 209 -10.68 -3.52 22.85
N GLU A 210 -10.65 -4.02 24.06
CA GLU A 210 -11.79 -4.61 24.74
C GLU A 210 -12.92 -3.59 24.98
N ALA A 211 -12.55 -2.32 25.16
CA ALA A 211 -13.51 -1.22 25.40
C ALA A 211 -14.12 -0.64 24.12
N ILE A 212 -13.65 -1.05 22.95
CA ILE A 212 -14.24 -0.65 21.67
C ILE A 212 -15.65 -1.24 21.57
N PRO A 213 -16.67 -0.50 21.07
CA PRO A 213 -18.01 -1.02 20.84
C PRO A 213 -18.02 -2.30 19.98
N ASP A 214 -18.93 -3.23 20.26
CA ASP A 214 -18.98 -4.52 19.53
C ASP A 214 -19.41 -4.38 18.07
N ASP A 215 -20.07 -3.28 17.73
CA ASP A 215 -20.47 -2.93 16.37
C ASP A 215 -19.37 -2.21 15.56
N TRP A 216 -18.24 -1.90 16.20
CA TRP A 216 -17.10 -1.37 15.48
C TRP A 216 -16.56 -2.38 14.46
N CYS A 217 -16.23 -1.87 13.30
CA CYS A 217 -15.66 -2.65 12.21
C CYS A 217 -14.26 -2.16 11.88
N CYS A 218 -13.42 -3.06 11.40
CA CYS A 218 -12.09 -2.72 10.89
C CYS A 218 -12.22 -1.61 9.84
N PRO A 219 -11.56 -0.45 10.01
CA PRO A 219 -11.66 0.67 9.08
C PRO A 219 -11.13 0.33 7.68
N ILE A 220 -10.27 -0.69 7.58
CA ILE A 220 -9.67 -1.08 6.30
C ILE A 220 -10.55 -2.08 5.54
N CYS A 221 -11.08 -3.12 6.20
CA CYS A 221 -11.76 -4.21 5.49
C CYS A 221 -13.20 -4.49 5.94
N GLY A 222 -13.73 -3.69 6.85
CA GLY A 222 -15.12 -3.74 7.29
C GLY A 222 -15.52 -4.99 8.08
N VAL A 223 -14.57 -5.87 8.47
CA VAL A 223 -14.89 -7.01 9.35
C VAL A 223 -15.09 -6.54 10.77
N THR A 224 -15.93 -7.26 11.51
CA THR A 224 -16.24 -6.93 12.89
C THR A 224 -15.03 -7.16 13.82
N LYS A 225 -15.08 -6.53 15.00
CA LYS A 225 -14.13 -6.67 16.10
C LYS A 225 -13.75 -8.13 16.39
N ALA A 226 -14.68 -9.08 16.24
CA ALA A 226 -14.45 -10.51 16.47
C ALA A 226 -13.37 -11.13 15.55
N SER A 227 -12.99 -10.45 14.49
CA SER A 227 -11.94 -10.90 13.56
C SER A 227 -10.54 -10.47 13.98
N PHE A 228 -10.39 -9.78 15.09
CA PHE A 228 -9.09 -9.37 15.61
C PHE A 228 -8.55 -10.36 16.65
N VAL A 229 -7.23 -10.43 16.71
CA VAL A 229 -6.49 -11.20 17.72
C VAL A 229 -5.37 -10.34 18.29
N PRO A 230 -4.88 -10.62 19.52
CA PRO A 230 -3.74 -9.91 20.08
C PRO A 230 -2.55 -9.96 19.12
N TYR A 231 -1.95 -8.81 18.87
CA TYR A 231 -0.77 -8.70 18.01
C TYR A 231 0.50 -9.07 18.79
N CYS A 232 1.17 -10.09 18.30
CA CYS A 232 2.47 -10.50 18.82
C CYS A 232 3.50 -10.21 17.74
N PRO A 233 4.23 -9.09 17.79
CA PRO A 233 5.32 -8.83 16.86
C PRO A 233 6.37 -9.92 16.97
N ALA A 234 6.88 -10.41 15.84
CA ALA A 234 7.95 -11.38 15.81
C ALA A 234 9.20 -10.79 16.49
N GLN A 235 9.61 -11.33 17.63
CA GLN A 235 10.85 -10.93 18.27
C GLN A 235 11.97 -11.84 17.81
N LEU A 236 13.00 -11.27 17.20
CA LEU A 236 14.27 -11.94 16.97
C LEU A 236 14.93 -12.17 18.34
N LYS A 237 15.04 -13.43 18.76
CA LYS A 237 15.94 -13.77 19.86
C LYS A 237 17.36 -13.69 19.32
N ALA A 238 18.14 -12.72 19.84
CA ALA A 238 19.58 -12.72 19.64
C ALA A 238 20.15 -14.01 20.25
N VAL A 239 20.90 -14.75 19.44
CA VAL A 239 21.71 -15.88 19.87
C VAL A 239 23.01 -15.33 20.47
#